data_ab5cc785c1f7c5c2879ff35846713dc7
#
_entry.id   ab5cc785c1f7c5c2879ff35846713dc7
#
_cell.length_a   1.000
_cell.length_b   1.000
_cell.length_c   1.000
_cell.angle_alpha   90.00
_cell.angle_beta   90.00
_cell.angle_gamma   90.00
#
_symmetry.space_group_name_H-M   'P 1'
#
loop_
_entity.id
_entity.type
_entity.pdbx_description
1 polymer ?
#
loop_
_entity_poly.entity_id
_entity_poly.type
_entity_poly.pdbx_seq_one_letter_code
_entity_poly.pdbx_strand_id
1 'polypeptide(L)' 'MPFVNIRLVEGRSQQRKDEISKRVTAAISEVLQLPKDDIWVVFEDVPAGDWHVGSTTVAKLRKKAQK' A
#
# COMPACT_ATOMS: atom_id res chain seq x y z
N MET A 1 4.48 -19.78 -2.55
CA MET A 1 4.37 -18.53 -3.30
C MET A 1 3.95 -17.41 -2.36
N PRO A 2 4.86 -16.40 -2.04
CA PRO A 2 4.49 -15.32 -1.12
C PRO A 2 3.42 -14.39 -1.71
N PHE A 3 2.51 -13.96 -0.86
CA PHE A 3 1.45 -13.02 -1.22
C PHE A 3 1.48 -11.85 -0.25
N VAL A 4 1.60 -10.63 -0.79
CA VAL A 4 1.62 -9.41 0.01
C VAL A 4 0.42 -8.56 -0.36
N ASN A 5 -0.37 -8.19 0.63
CA ASN A 5 -1.48 -7.28 0.45
C ASN A 5 -1.17 -5.97 1.16
N ILE A 6 -1.18 -4.88 0.41
CA ILE A 6 -0.87 -3.56 0.96
C ILE A 6 -2.12 -2.70 0.82
N ARG A 7 -2.71 -2.33 1.94
CA ARG A 7 -3.83 -1.41 1.95
C ARG A 7 -3.33 0.00 2.13
N LEU A 8 -3.80 0.88 1.28
CA LEU A 8 -3.44 2.29 1.31
C LEU A 8 -4.70 3.14 1.34
N VAL A 9 -4.62 4.25 2.02
CA VAL A 9 -5.67 5.25 1.85
C VAL A 9 -5.57 5.78 0.43
N GLU A 10 -6.70 5.92 -0.24
CA GLU A 10 -6.76 6.39 -1.63
C GLU A 10 -5.97 7.67 -1.86
N GLY A 11 -5.49 7.85 -3.07
CA GLY A 11 -4.78 9.06 -3.49
C GLY A 11 -3.35 8.84 -3.90
N ARG A 12 -2.82 7.63 -3.79
CA ARG A 12 -1.46 7.34 -4.26
C ARG A 12 -1.47 7.08 -5.76
N SER A 13 -0.45 7.58 -6.45
CA SER A 13 -0.35 7.39 -7.89
C SER A 13 0.05 5.95 -8.23
N GLN A 14 -0.28 5.52 -9.44
CA GLN A 14 0.16 4.21 -9.92
C GLN A 14 1.68 4.10 -9.92
N GLN A 15 2.37 5.18 -10.28
CA GLN A 15 3.83 5.22 -10.31
C GLN A 15 4.43 4.91 -8.93
N ARG A 16 3.84 5.45 -7.87
CA ARG A 16 4.30 5.18 -6.50
C ARG A 16 4.04 3.75 -6.08
N LYS A 17 2.88 3.21 -6.45
CA LYS A 17 2.56 1.80 -6.19
C LYS A 17 3.55 0.88 -6.90
N ASP A 18 3.88 1.20 -8.16
CA ASP A 18 4.84 0.41 -8.92
C ASP A 18 6.21 0.40 -8.25
N GLU A 19 6.64 1.54 -7.73
CA GLU A 19 7.93 1.63 -7.03
C GLU A 19 7.93 0.82 -5.74
N ILE A 20 6.84 0.88 -4.96
CA ILE A 20 6.69 0.08 -3.74
C ILE A 20 6.73 -1.40 -4.08
N SER A 21 5.97 -1.81 -5.10
CA SER A 21 5.95 -3.21 -5.53
C SER A 21 7.34 -3.70 -5.92
N LYS A 22 8.08 -2.88 -6.65
CA LYS A 22 9.44 -3.21 -7.07
C LYS A 22 10.35 -3.46 -5.87
N ARG A 23 10.29 -2.58 -4.87
CA ARG A 23 11.15 -2.69 -3.69
C ARG A 23 10.75 -3.83 -2.78
N VAL A 24 9.45 -4.02 -2.56
CA VAL A 24 8.94 -5.13 -1.74
C VAL A 24 9.30 -6.46 -2.39
N THR A 25 9.08 -6.59 -3.69
CA THR A 25 9.41 -7.81 -4.43
C THR A 25 10.90 -8.10 -4.34
N ALA A 26 11.74 -7.08 -4.52
CA ALA A 26 13.18 -7.26 -4.44
C ALA A 26 13.63 -7.74 -3.06
N ALA A 27 13.06 -7.17 -2.00
CA ALA A 27 13.39 -7.55 -0.64
C ALA A 27 13.03 -9.00 -0.33
N ILE A 28 11.83 -9.42 -0.71
CA ILE A 28 11.37 -10.79 -0.48
C ILE A 28 12.19 -11.78 -1.32
N SER A 29 12.43 -11.44 -2.58
CA SER A 29 13.23 -12.27 -3.47
C SER A 29 14.63 -12.51 -2.90
N GLU A 30 15.24 -11.46 -2.38
CA GLU A 30 16.58 -11.54 -1.82
C GLU A 30 16.62 -12.38 -0.55
N VAL A 31 15.73 -12.11 0.39
CA VAL A 31 15.74 -12.80 1.69
C VAL A 31 15.34 -14.26 1.57
N LEU A 32 14.30 -14.56 0.78
CA LEU A 32 13.80 -15.92 0.63
C LEU A 32 14.48 -16.68 -0.52
N GLN A 33 15.28 -16.01 -1.32
CA GLN A 33 15.95 -16.58 -2.48
C GLN A 33 14.96 -17.23 -3.45
N LEU A 34 13.92 -16.47 -3.78
CA LEU A 34 12.87 -16.86 -4.70
C LEU A 34 12.92 -16.00 -5.96
N PRO A 35 12.51 -16.55 -7.11
CA PRO A 35 12.33 -15.73 -8.31
C PRO A 35 11.29 -14.64 -8.06
N LYS A 36 11.51 -13.47 -8.62
CA LYS A 36 10.58 -12.35 -8.45
C LYS A 36 9.18 -12.68 -8.98
N ASP A 37 9.10 -13.49 -10.02
CA ASP A 37 7.82 -13.89 -10.62
C ASP A 37 6.96 -14.76 -9.70
N ASP A 38 7.54 -15.32 -8.65
CA ASP A 38 6.79 -16.10 -7.66
C ASP A 38 6.19 -15.23 -6.56
N ILE A 39 6.47 -13.94 -6.55
CA ILE A 39 6.06 -13.03 -5.48
C ILE A 39 4.90 -12.17 -5.99
N TRP A 40 3.79 -12.22 -5.26
CA TRP A 40 2.58 -11.48 -5.61
C TRP A 40 2.42 -10.31 -4.66
N VAL A 41 2.16 -9.14 -5.22
CA VAL A 41 1.90 -7.92 -4.44
C VAL A 41 0.60 -7.31 -4.94
N VAL A 42 -0.34 -7.12 -4.04
CA VAL A 42 -1.65 -6.56 -4.35
C VAL A 42 -1.84 -5.30 -3.52
N PHE A 43 -2.33 -4.25 -4.16
CA PHE A 43 -2.69 -3.01 -3.49
C PHE A 43 -4.20 -2.88 -3.42
N GLU A 44 -4.70 -2.45 -2.26
CA GLU A 44 -6.11 -2.13 -2.10
C GLU A 44 -6.23 -0.68 -1.66
N ASP A 45 -6.83 0.14 -2.51
CA ASP A 45 -7.12 1.53 -2.16
C ASP A 45 -8.37 1.57 -1.30
N VAL A 46 -8.27 2.20 -0.15
CA VAL A 46 -9.38 2.36 0.77
C VAL A 46 -9.81 3.82 0.77
N PRO A 47 -11.11 4.11 0.55
CA PRO A 47 -11.58 5.49 0.63
C PRO A 47 -11.24 6.09 1.98
N ALA A 48 -10.85 7.37 1.98
CA ALA A 48 -10.45 8.06 3.21
C ALA A 48 -11.58 8.09 4.25
N GLY A 49 -12.84 8.06 3.79
CA GLY A 49 -14.00 8.02 4.68
C GLY A 49 -14.21 6.67 5.34
N ASP A 50 -13.56 5.62 4.81
CA ASP A 50 -13.69 4.26 5.36
C ASP A 50 -12.52 3.90 6.25
N TRP A 51 -11.52 4.74 6.36
CA TRP A 51 -10.36 4.47 7.20
C TRP A 51 -10.44 5.30 8.47
N HIS A 52 -10.64 4.61 9.58
CA HIS A 52 -10.79 5.24 10.87
C HIS A 52 -9.51 5.10 11.70
N VAL A 53 -9.09 6.22 12.28
CA VAL A 53 -8.01 6.25 13.26
C VAL A 53 -8.68 6.59 14.58
N GLY A 54 -8.93 5.57 15.39
CA GLY A 54 -9.83 5.71 16.51
C GLY A 54 -11.25 5.99 16.01
N SER A 55 -11.85 7.08 16.44
CA SER A 55 -13.20 7.48 16.01
C SER A 55 -13.20 8.52 14.90
N THR A 56 -12.02 8.92 14.40
CA THR A 56 -11.90 9.95 13.37
C THR A 56 -11.46 9.33 12.04
N THR A 57 -12.10 9.72 10.95
CA THR A 57 -11.72 9.23 9.64
C THR A 57 -10.52 9.97 9.10
N VAL A 58 -9.76 9.31 8.21
CA VAL A 58 -8.66 9.96 7.51
C VAL A 58 -9.17 11.12 6.66
N ALA A 59 -10.39 11.01 6.13
CA ALA A 59 -10.99 12.12 5.37
C ALA A 59 -11.05 13.39 6.20
N LYS A 60 -11.48 13.27 7.46
CA LYS A 60 -11.53 14.44 8.36
C LYS A 60 -10.15 14.94 8.72
N LEU A 61 -9.21 14.04 8.96
CA LEU A 61 -7.82 14.43 9.26
C LEU A 61 -7.19 15.19 8.10
N ARG A 62 -7.40 14.72 6.86
CA ARG A 62 -6.92 15.41 5.67
C ARG A 62 -7.54 16.79 5.52
N LYS A 63 -8.84 16.89 5.79
CA LYS A 63 -9.55 18.16 5.71
C LYS A 63 -9.01 19.16 6.72
N LYS A 64 -8.68 18.72 7.94
CA LYS A 64 -8.06 19.59 8.95
C LYS A 64 -6.67 20.07 8.53
N ALA A 65 -5.91 19.21 7.83
CA ALA A 65 -4.57 19.56 7.39
C ALA A 65 -4.55 20.52 6.21
N GLN A 66 -5.67 20.62 5.49
CA GLN A 66 -5.81 21.48 4.30
C GLN A 66 -6.38 22.84 4.64
N LYS A 67 -5.81 23.54 5.50
CA LYS A 67 -6.27 24.91 5.78
C LYS A 67 -5.87 25.90 4.72
#